data_fb66415e5acc916e3bdf20d9a93b5903
#
_entry.id   fb66415e5acc916e3bdf20d9a93b5903
#
_cell.length_a   1.000
_cell.length_b   1.000
_cell.length_c   1.000
_cell.angle_alpha   90.00
_cell.angle_beta   90.00
_cell.angle_gamma   90.00
#
_symmetry.space_group_name_H-M   'P 1'
#
loop_
_entity.id
_entity.type
_entity.pdbx_description
1 polymer ?
#
loop_
_entity_poly.entity_id
_entity_poly.type
_entity_poly.pdbx_seq_one_letter_code
_entity_poly.pdbx_strand_id
1 'polypeptide(L)'
;MISARTRRFGCLAAVVVATLWACPPALAIDRPQVDAGAAPPNGAPGPVQPMEKNGECTGTGVIPGSDFKEASPSQQMLDPSAAWRFSRGDGQLVAVLDTGVRPGPRLPGVQPGGDYLESTDGLTDCDGRGTAVAGLIAGQPSDDGFAGIAPGARLVSLRVTSGKFSARSAGGDPTTARAIVDVTALGRAIVHAADLGARVITVAGITCLPANRNVDQGALGAAIRYAAVDKDAVIVAAAGNSGAAGSASGAACESNPLTDLGRPEDPRNWAGVTSVSVPSWWQPYVLSVGSLTPGDQPSKFTMAGPWVGVAAPGEDIVSVSNRDDGGLANGVPDQHQQLSPLIGTSYAAGYVSGVAALVRSKYPELNATDVIRRITATAHNGARTPSNVVGAGAVDPVAALTWQLPAATHDDKSPVKHVAAPPEPAPKSSLPRIVAFGGTAALLLAVVVAAAITARRRKEATL
;
A
#
# COMPACT_ATOMS: atom_id res chain seq x y z
N MET A 1 19.49 -28.76 -57.98
CA MET A 1 19.07 -27.34 -57.77
C MET A 1 17.99 -27.33 -56.69
N ILE A 2 18.36 -27.10 -55.44
CA ILE A 2 17.46 -26.99 -54.31
C ILE A 2 16.81 -25.60 -54.39
N SER A 3 15.51 -25.58 -54.59
CA SER A 3 14.69 -24.41 -54.87
C SER A 3 14.83 -23.33 -53.78
N ALA A 4 14.96 -22.07 -54.17
CA ALA A 4 15.07 -20.89 -53.31
C ALA A 4 13.88 -20.71 -52.30
N ARG A 5 12.80 -21.47 -52.46
CA ARG A 5 11.65 -21.51 -51.57
C ARG A 5 11.91 -22.22 -50.23
N THR A 6 12.72 -23.28 -50.21
CA THR A 6 13.07 -24.01 -48.98
C THR A 6 14.02 -23.23 -48.07
N ARG A 7 14.85 -22.33 -48.60
CA ARG A 7 15.68 -21.42 -47.78
C ARG A 7 14.88 -20.34 -47.06
N ARG A 8 13.78 -19.87 -47.65
CA ARG A 8 12.94 -18.83 -47.01
C ARG A 8 12.13 -19.34 -45.82
N PHE A 9 11.70 -20.60 -45.84
CA PHE A 9 11.01 -21.21 -44.71
C PHE A 9 11.93 -21.54 -43.53
N GLY A 10 13.18 -21.93 -43.80
CA GLY A 10 14.18 -22.18 -42.76
C GLY A 10 14.61 -20.91 -42.01
N CYS A 11 14.73 -19.77 -42.71
CA CYS A 11 15.06 -18.48 -42.08
C CYS A 11 13.90 -17.92 -41.24
N LEU A 12 12.65 -18.11 -41.65
CA LEU A 12 11.46 -17.66 -40.88
C LEU A 12 11.33 -18.47 -39.58
N ALA A 13 11.54 -19.77 -39.58
CA ALA A 13 11.49 -20.61 -38.38
C ALA A 13 12.61 -20.26 -37.40
N ALA A 14 13.83 -19.97 -37.89
CA ALA A 14 14.94 -19.55 -37.02
C ALA A 14 14.75 -18.19 -36.38
N VAL A 15 14.11 -17.25 -37.07
CA VAL A 15 13.79 -15.91 -36.53
C VAL A 15 12.70 -16.00 -35.45
N VAL A 16 11.66 -16.83 -35.61
CA VAL A 16 10.61 -17.03 -34.61
C VAL A 16 11.17 -17.71 -33.34
N VAL A 17 12.10 -18.66 -33.46
CA VAL A 17 12.73 -19.29 -32.29
C VAL A 17 13.69 -18.32 -31.58
N ALA A 18 14.42 -17.49 -32.33
CA ALA A 18 15.31 -16.49 -31.72
C ALA A 18 14.58 -15.36 -31.00
N THR A 19 13.36 -14.97 -31.44
CA THR A 19 12.55 -13.97 -30.76
C THR A 19 11.88 -14.48 -29.48
N LEU A 20 11.67 -15.80 -29.35
CA LEU A 20 11.14 -16.41 -28.12
C LEU A 20 12.19 -16.51 -27.00
N TRP A 21 13.49 -16.38 -27.30
CA TRP A 21 14.56 -16.39 -26.31
C TRP A 21 15.08 -15.00 -25.91
N ALA A 22 14.55 -13.95 -26.53
CA ALA A 22 14.93 -12.57 -26.27
C ALA A 22 13.93 -11.83 -25.36
N CYS A 23 13.13 -12.53 -24.54
CA CYS A 23 12.45 -11.86 -23.41
C CYS A 23 13.55 -11.41 -22.43
N PRO A 24 13.76 -10.10 -22.23
CA PRO A 24 14.63 -9.65 -21.16
C PRO A 24 14.12 -10.28 -19.85
N PRO A 25 15.01 -10.76 -18.96
CA PRO A 25 14.59 -11.20 -17.64
C PRO A 25 13.79 -10.07 -17.03
N ALA A 26 12.61 -10.36 -16.54
CA ALA A 26 11.87 -9.41 -15.69
C ALA A 26 12.85 -9.01 -14.58
N LEU A 27 13.18 -7.73 -14.50
CA LEU A 27 14.04 -7.21 -13.44
C LEU A 27 13.28 -7.44 -12.13
N ALA A 28 13.68 -8.47 -11.39
CA ALA A 28 13.20 -8.69 -10.05
C ALA A 28 13.55 -7.46 -9.21
N ILE A 29 12.57 -6.94 -8.48
CA ILE A 29 12.84 -5.92 -7.49
C ILE A 29 13.23 -6.61 -6.18
N ASP A 30 14.35 -6.19 -5.62
CA ASP A 30 14.73 -6.56 -4.26
C ASP A 30 14.03 -5.64 -3.24
N ARG A 31 13.91 -6.14 -2.01
CA ARG A 31 13.48 -5.30 -0.89
C ARG A 31 14.38 -4.08 -0.78
N PRO A 32 13.82 -2.89 -0.49
CA PRO A 32 14.66 -1.71 -0.31
C PRO A 32 15.61 -1.92 0.87
N GLN A 33 16.86 -1.58 0.67
CA GLN A 33 17.89 -1.66 1.69
C GLN A 33 18.19 -0.25 2.21
N VAL A 34 18.26 -0.11 3.53
CA VAL A 34 18.70 1.14 4.14
C VAL A 34 20.22 1.14 4.22
N ASP A 35 20.83 2.17 3.69
CA ASP A 35 22.26 2.41 3.95
C ASP A 35 22.43 2.82 5.43
N ALA A 36 23.05 1.95 6.21
CA ALA A 36 23.28 2.18 7.64
C ALA A 36 24.18 3.39 7.92
N GLY A 37 24.99 3.81 6.95
CA GLY A 37 25.87 4.99 7.04
C GLY A 37 25.22 6.29 6.57
N ALA A 38 24.04 6.22 5.93
CA ALA A 38 23.37 7.42 5.44
C ALA A 38 22.77 8.23 6.59
N ALA A 39 23.10 9.53 6.63
CA ALA A 39 22.49 10.45 7.57
C ALA A 39 21.06 10.79 7.15
N PRO A 40 20.11 10.94 8.10
CA PRO A 40 18.78 11.39 7.79
C PRO A 40 18.81 12.82 7.22
N PRO A 41 17.86 13.19 6.36
CA PRO A 41 17.78 14.55 5.81
C PRO A 41 17.43 15.55 6.90
N ASN A 42 17.70 16.83 6.65
CA ASN A 42 17.22 17.90 7.52
C ASN A 42 15.69 17.94 7.51
N GLY A 43 15.08 17.79 8.68
CA GLY A 43 13.62 17.72 8.84
C GLY A 43 12.88 19.06 8.78
N ALA A 44 13.57 20.20 8.69
CA ALA A 44 12.93 21.52 8.76
C ALA A 44 11.73 21.66 7.80
N PRO A 45 10.56 22.16 8.26
CA PRO A 45 9.41 22.43 7.41
C PRO A 45 9.73 23.44 6.30
N GLY A 46 8.88 23.49 5.29
CA GLY A 46 8.99 24.35 4.12
C GLY A 46 9.01 23.56 2.82
N PRO A 47 8.55 24.17 1.72
CA PRO A 47 8.43 23.50 0.42
C PRO A 47 9.78 23.02 -0.10
N VAL A 48 9.79 21.89 -0.77
CA VAL A 48 10.98 21.34 -1.45
C VAL A 48 11.37 22.21 -2.65
N GLN A 49 10.37 22.78 -3.29
CA GLN A 49 10.49 23.74 -4.40
C GLN A 49 9.26 24.65 -4.42
N PRO A 50 9.30 25.78 -5.17
CA PRO A 50 8.13 26.65 -5.30
C PRO A 50 6.91 25.89 -5.78
N MET A 51 5.85 25.89 -4.96
CA MET A 51 4.57 25.26 -5.26
C MET A 51 3.54 26.32 -5.69
N GLU A 52 2.52 25.88 -6.40
CA GLU A 52 1.40 26.71 -6.85
C GLU A 52 0.10 26.02 -6.48
N LYS A 53 -0.82 26.79 -5.90
CA LYS A 53 -2.15 26.29 -5.54
C LYS A 53 -3.06 26.28 -6.77
N ASN A 54 -3.65 25.13 -7.08
CA ASN A 54 -4.51 24.92 -8.23
C ASN A 54 -5.96 24.70 -7.75
N GLY A 55 -6.74 25.75 -7.72
CA GLY A 55 -8.17 25.71 -7.43
C GLY A 55 -8.50 25.86 -5.93
N GLU A 56 -9.82 25.78 -5.67
CA GLU A 56 -10.38 25.95 -4.33
C GLU A 56 -10.22 24.71 -3.47
N CYS A 57 -10.15 24.91 -2.16
CA CYS A 57 -10.13 23.82 -1.20
C CYS A 57 -11.44 23.03 -1.23
N THR A 58 -11.34 21.72 -1.07
CA THR A 58 -12.48 20.80 -1.05
C THR A 58 -12.98 20.63 0.38
N GLY A 59 -14.24 20.95 0.65
CA GLY A 59 -14.90 20.65 1.92
C GLY A 59 -15.56 19.27 1.87
N THR A 60 -15.29 18.43 2.84
CA THR A 60 -16.02 17.17 3.04
C THR A 60 -17.46 17.43 3.49
N GLY A 61 -18.37 16.48 3.32
CA GLY A 61 -19.77 16.66 3.63
C GLY A 61 -20.47 15.37 4.02
N VAL A 62 -21.77 15.51 4.33
CA VAL A 62 -22.65 14.41 4.68
C VAL A 62 -23.43 13.98 3.44
N ILE A 63 -23.30 12.73 3.04
CA ILE A 63 -24.09 12.15 1.95
C ILE A 63 -25.57 12.17 2.37
N PRO A 64 -26.51 12.65 1.51
CA PRO A 64 -27.92 12.70 1.86
C PRO A 64 -28.47 11.35 2.32
N GLY A 65 -29.22 11.36 3.42
CA GLY A 65 -29.79 10.16 4.02
C GLY A 65 -28.87 9.42 5.01
N SER A 66 -27.66 9.92 5.27
CA SER A 66 -26.79 9.36 6.31
C SER A 66 -27.32 9.70 7.71
N ASP A 67 -27.27 8.71 8.61
CA ASP A 67 -27.53 8.89 10.04
C ASP A 67 -26.27 8.46 10.83
N PHE A 68 -25.78 9.34 11.68
CA PHE A 68 -24.57 9.10 12.49
C PHE A 68 -24.89 8.83 13.97
N LYS A 69 -26.16 8.63 14.33
CA LYS A 69 -26.53 8.24 15.70
C LYS A 69 -26.02 6.86 16.07
N GLU A 70 -26.02 5.95 15.10
CA GLU A 70 -25.48 4.62 15.25
C GLU A 70 -24.01 4.55 14.78
N ALA A 71 -23.24 3.68 15.43
CA ALA A 71 -21.86 3.43 15.01
C ALA A 71 -21.82 2.89 13.57
N SER A 72 -20.92 3.46 12.76
CA SER A 72 -20.69 2.96 11.39
C SER A 72 -20.21 1.50 11.38
N PRO A 73 -20.36 0.76 10.27
CA PRO A 73 -19.86 -0.60 10.18
C PRO A 73 -18.37 -0.73 10.55
N SER A 74 -17.55 0.26 10.16
CA SER A 74 -16.12 0.32 10.53
C SER A 74 -15.92 0.45 12.05
N GLN A 75 -16.73 1.25 12.73
CA GLN A 75 -16.69 1.39 14.18
C GLN A 75 -17.15 0.10 14.89
N GLN A 76 -18.17 -0.56 14.36
CA GLN A 76 -18.66 -1.83 14.89
C GLN A 76 -17.61 -2.94 14.72
N MET A 77 -16.92 -3.01 13.56
CA MET A 77 -15.88 -3.99 13.29
C MET A 77 -14.68 -3.87 14.24
N LEU A 78 -14.29 -2.64 14.61
CA LEU A 78 -13.12 -2.38 15.44
C LEU A 78 -13.43 -2.31 16.94
N ASP A 79 -14.68 -2.10 17.32
CA ASP A 79 -15.18 -1.94 18.71
C ASP A 79 -14.24 -1.11 19.59
N PRO A 80 -14.04 0.19 19.28
CA PRO A 80 -13.14 1.02 20.08
C PRO A 80 -13.58 1.12 21.54
N SER A 81 -14.88 1.03 21.83
CA SER A 81 -15.42 1.10 23.18
C SER A 81 -14.95 -0.07 24.06
N ALA A 82 -14.88 -1.27 23.52
CA ALA A 82 -14.29 -2.43 24.22
C ALA A 82 -12.79 -2.25 24.46
N ALA A 83 -12.06 -1.68 23.48
CA ALA A 83 -10.63 -1.41 23.62
C ALA A 83 -10.31 -0.37 24.69
N TRP A 84 -11.17 0.65 24.87
CA TRP A 84 -10.95 1.74 25.84
C TRP A 84 -10.98 1.30 27.31
N ARG A 85 -11.51 0.13 27.59
CA ARG A 85 -11.38 -0.47 28.95
C ARG A 85 -9.92 -0.78 29.30
N PHE A 86 -9.04 -0.84 28.33
CA PHE A 86 -7.65 -1.19 28.49
C PHE A 86 -6.68 -0.04 28.18
N SER A 87 -7.00 0.81 27.22
CA SER A 87 -6.20 1.96 26.82
C SER A 87 -7.04 2.92 25.98
N ARG A 88 -6.81 4.23 26.12
CA ARG A 88 -7.36 5.29 25.25
C ARG A 88 -6.28 5.98 24.42
N GLY A 89 -5.02 5.53 24.51
CA GLY A 89 -3.87 6.13 23.84
C GLY A 89 -3.24 7.30 24.60
N ASP A 90 -3.55 7.45 25.89
CA ASP A 90 -3.05 8.54 26.74
C ASP A 90 -1.51 8.60 26.74
N GLY A 91 -0.99 9.82 26.73
CA GLY A 91 0.46 10.07 26.72
C GLY A 91 1.12 9.92 25.36
N GLN A 92 0.44 9.39 24.34
CA GLN A 92 1.03 9.20 23.01
C GLN A 92 0.87 10.46 22.15
N LEU A 93 1.92 10.77 21.38
CA LEU A 93 1.89 11.76 20.30
C LEU A 93 1.88 11.02 18.97
N VAL A 94 0.85 11.26 18.16
CA VAL A 94 0.69 10.71 16.82
C VAL A 94 0.89 11.81 15.78
N ALA A 95 1.86 11.66 14.90
CA ALA A 95 2.06 12.56 13.77
C ALA A 95 1.22 12.12 12.58
N VAL A 96 0.47 13.04 12.00
CA VAL A 96 -0.32 12.83 10.78
C VAL A 96 0.36 13.53 9.62
N LEU A 97 1.02 12.74 8.77
CA LEU A 97 1.69 13.18 7.55
C LEU A 97 0.72 12.99 6.38
N ASP A 98 -0.01 14.04 6.02
CA ASP A 98 -1.08 14.00 5.03
C ASP A 98 -1.32 15.39 4.39
N THR A 99 -2.56 15.71 4.08
CA THR A 99 -3.01 16.96 3.44
C THR A 99 -3.15 18.14 4.41
N GLY A 100 -2.73 17.94 5.67
CA GLY A 100 -2.96 18.83 6.78
C GLY A 100 -4.09 18.33 7.67
N VAL A 101 -4.26 18.91 8.85
CA VAL A 101 -5.37 18.62 9.75
C VAL A 101 -6.00 19.92 10.20
N ARG A 102 -7.31 20.06 10.02
CA ARG A 102 -8.05 21.20 10.54
C ARG A 102 -8.50 20.92 11.99
N PRO A 103 -8.02 21.70 12.97
CA PRO A 103 -8.53 21.62 14.35
C PRO A 103 -10.00 22.01 14.42
N GLY A 104 -10.69 21.42 15.38
CA GLY A 104 -12.11 21.72 15.64
C GLY A 104 -12.60 21.07 16.93
N PRO A 105 -13.89 21.17 17.24
CA PRO A 105 -14.46 20.62 18.49
C PRO A 105 -14.21 19.11 18.66
N ARG A 106 -14.18 18.37 17.56
CA ARG A 106 -13.91 16.91 17.55
C ARG A 106 -12.42 16.58 17.48
N LEU A 107 -11.55 17.55 17.19
CA LEU A 107 -10.11 17.46 17.14
C LEU A 107 -9.46 18.63 17.90
N PRO A 108 -9.69 18.73 19.23
CA PRO A 108 -9.13 19.81 20.02
C PRO A 108 -7.62 19.63 20.18
N GLY A 109 -6.87 20.73 20.15
CA GLY A 109 -5.46 20.73 20.50
C GLY A 109 -4.52 20.02 19.53
N VAL A 110 -4.90 19.89 18.25
CA VAL A 110 -3.96 19.45 17.21
C VAL A 110 -2.80 20.41 17.14
N GLN A 111 -1.58 19.91 17.28
CA GLN A 111 -0.35 20.71 17.30
C GLN A 111 0.10 21.04 15.88
N PRO A 112 0.62 22.25 15.64
CA PRO A 112 1.27 22.59 14.39
C PRO A 112 2.58 21.82 14.25
N GLY A 113 2.75 21.08 13.16
CA GLY A 113 3.96 20.31 12.84
C GLY A 113 4.65 20.80 11.56
N GLY A 114 4.11 21.85 10.94
CA GLY A 114 4.68 22.45 9.74
C GLY A 114 4.12 21.95 8.43
N ASP A 115 4.59 22.60 7.36
CA ASP A 115 4.05 22.44 6.02
C ASP A 115 5.20 22.33 5.01
N TYR A 116 5.11 21.34 4.14
CA TYR A 116 6.10 21.05 3.10
C TYR A 116 5.62 21.44 1.68
N LEU A 117 4.46 22.10 1.58
CA LEU A 117 3.91 22.67 0.34
C LEU A 117 3.97 24.18 0.33
N GLU A 118 3.73 24.79 1.48
CA GLU A 118 3.80 26.23 1.72
C GLU A 118 4.61 26.48 3.00
N SER A 119 4.74 27.73 3.39
CA SER A 119 5.39 28.10 4.65
C SER A 119 4.35 28.37 5.74
N THR A 120 3.44 27.41 5.96
CA THR A 120 2.39 27.47 7.00
C THR A 120 2.65 26.48 8.12
N ASP A 121 1.73 26.35 9.04
CA ASP A 121 1.86 25.53 10.24
C ASP A 121 1.34 24.08 10.10
N GLY A 122 0.76 23.73 8.94
CA GLY A 122 0.19 22.41 8.67
C GLY A 122 -1.25 22.22 9.19
N LEU A 123 -1.88 23.25 9.79
CA LEU A 123 -3.24 23.18 10.32
C LEU A 123 -4.32 23.55 9.28
N THR A 124 -3.95 23.63 8.01
CA THR A 124 -4.87 23.83 6.89
C THR A 124 -4.98 22.55 6.07
N ASP A 125 -6.18 22.04 5.91
CA ASP A 125 -6.49 20.88 5.07
C ASP A 125 -7.39 21.27 3.90
N CYS A 126 -6.79 21.38 2.71
CA CYS A 126 -7.52 21.74 1.48
C CYS A 126 -8.16 20.54 0.77
N ASP A 127 -7.95 19.35 1.24
CA ASP A 127 -8.40 18.11 0.58
C ASP A 127 -9.42 17.33 1.46
N GLY A 128 -9.43 17.55 2.78
CA GLY A 128 -10.29 16.91 3.76
C GLY A 128 -9.81 15.53 4.24
N ARG A 129 -8.79 14.93 3.57
CA ARG A 129 -8.32 13.61 3.92
C ARG A 129 -7.56 13.58 5.24
N GLY A 130 -6.62 14.48 5.45
CA GLY A 130 -5.81 14.49 6.66
C GLY A 130 -6.63 14.74 7.91
N THR A 131 -7.65 15.61 7.86
CA THR A 131 -8.60 15.83 8.95
C THR A 131 -9.42 14.58 9.24
N ALA A 132 -9.92 13.90 8.20
CA ALA A 132 -10.65 12.66 8.38
C ALA A 132 -9.77 11.55 8.97
N VAL A 133 -8.53 11.39 8.50
CA VAL A 133 -7.55 10.45 9.09
C VAL A 133 -7.26 10.78 10.55
N ALA A 134 -7.05 12.04 10.89
CA ALA A 134 -6.87 12.49 12.28
C ALA A 134 -8.10 12.17 13.16
N GLY A 135 -9.30 12.33 12.61
CA GLY A 135 -10.55 11.94 13.24
C GLY A 135 -10.61 10.46 13.59
N LEU A 136 -10.24 9.58 12.63
CA LEU A 136 -10.18 8.13 12.88
C LEU A 136 -9.15 7.74 13.94
N ILE A 137 -8.05 8.48 14.05
CA ILE A 137 -7.04 8.25 15.09
C ILE A 137 -7.53 8.68 16.45
N ALA A 138 -7.95 9.95 16.62
CA ALA A 138 -8.15 10.56 17.93
C ALA A 138 -9.39 11.48 18.03
N GLY A 139 -10.33 11.36 17.10
CA GLY A 139 -11.58 12.12 17.15
C GLY A 139 -12.30 11.93 18.47
N GLN A 140 -12.68 13.04 19.14
CA GLN A 140 -13.34 12.98 20.42
C GLN A 140 -14.75 12.41 20.27
N PRO A 141 -15.22 11.56 21.21
CA PRO A 141 -16.61 11.08 21.24
C PRO A 141 -17.59 12.24 21.48
N SER A 142 -18.79 12.09 20.99
CA SER A 142 -19.93 12.99 21.23
C SER A 142 -21.22 12.19 21.34
N ASP A 143 -22.38 12.86 21.26
CA ASP A 143 -23.70 12.22 21.31
C ASP A 143 -24.09 11.56 19.97
N ASP A 144 -23.13 11.00 19.29
CA ASP A 144 -23.29 10.26 18.04
C ASP A 144 -22.50 8.94 18.06
N GLY A 145 -22.63 8.13 17.01
CA GLY A 145 -21.98 6.83 16.90
C GLY A 145 -20.50 6.87 16.51
N PHE A 146 -19.83 8.03 16.48
CA PHE A 146 -18.45 8.17 16.03
C PHE A 146 -17.50 8.55 17.16
N ALA A 147 -16.34 7.89 17.18
CA ALA A 147 -15.15 8.31 17.89
C ALA A 147 -13.88 7.77 17.22
N GLY A 148 -12.76 8.45 17.44
CA GLY A 148 -11.46 7.94 17.05
C GLY A 148 -11.05 6.72 17.90
N ILE A 149 -10.16 5.90 17.38
CA ILE A 149 -9.68 4.70 18.08
C ILE A 149 -8.95 5.03 19.39
N ALA A 150 -8.14 6.09 19.39
CA ALA A 150 -7.30 6.51 20.51
C ALA A 150 -7.60 7.96 20.92
N PRO A 151 -8.79 8.27 21.47
CA PRO A 151 -9.20 9.63 21.76
C PRO A 151 -8.38 10.31 22.87
N GLY A 152 -7.57 9.59 23.64
CA GLY A 152 -6.60 10.10 24.60
C GLY A 152 -5.24 10.49 23.98
N ALA A 153 -4.99 10.15 22.72
CA ALA A 153 -3.75 10.51 22.04
C ALA A 153 -3.75 11.98 21.61
N ARG A 154 -2.58 12.62 21.64
CA ARG A 154 -2.34 13.96 21.08
C ARG A 154 -1.95 13.83 19.62
N LEU A 155 -2.33 14.81 18.82
CA LEU A 155 -2.00 14.84 17.38
C LEU A 155 -1.06 16.00 17.07
N VAL A 156 -0.14 15.77 16.12
CA VAL A 156 0.62 16.81 15.45
C VAL A 156 0.42 16.66 13.93
N SER A 157 0.10 17.76 13.26
CA SER A 157 -0.21 17.80 11.82
C SER A 157 1.00 18.26 11.02
N LEU A 158 1.42 17.45 10.04
CA LEU A 158 2.43 17.81 9.05
C LEU A 158 1.79 17.72 7.67
N ARG A 159 1.67 18.85 6.97
CA ARG A 159 1.12 18.87 5.62
C ARG A 159 2.23 18.54 4.62
N VAL A 160 2.18 17.35 4.03
CA VAL A 160 3.23 16.83 3.13
C VAL A 160 2.77 16.68 1.68
N THR A 161 1.47 16.66 1.45
CA THR A 161 0.87 16.49 0.12
C THR A 161 -0.47 17.20 0.01
N SER A 162 -0.91 17.50 -1.22
CA SER A 162 -2.27 17.97 -1.52
C SER A 162 -2.55 17.79 -2.99
N GLY A 163 -3.76 17.41 -3.34
CA GLY A 163 -4.24 17.42 -4.72
C GLY A 163 -4.47 18.82 -5.29
N LYS A 164 -4.43 19.84 -4.43
CA LYS A 164 -4.64 21.25 -4.81
C LYS A 164 -3.34 22.01 -5.08
N PHE A 165 -2.18 21.32 -5.01
CA PHE A 165 -0.88 21.93 -5.20
C PHE A 165 -0.06 21.18 -6.25
N SER A 166 0.62 21.92 -7.11
CA SER A 166 1.62 21.39 -8.04
C SER A 166 2.90 22.21 -7.99
N ALA A 167 3.99 21.62 -8.46
CA ALA A 167 5.23 22.36 -8.65
C ALA A 167 5.07 23.44 -9.73
N ARG A 168 5.53 24.66 -9.47
CA ARG A 168 5.44 25.78 -10.41
C ARG A 168 6.20 25.51 -11.71
N SER A 169 7.29 24.75 -11.65
CA SER A 169 8.03 24.32 -12.82
C SER A 169 8.53 22.89 -12.60
N ALA A 170 7.98 21.94 -13.36
CA ALA A 170 8.46 20.57 -13.41
C ALA A 170 9.38 20.43 -14.63
N GLY A 171 10.67 20.23 -14.41
CA GLY A 171 11.60 19.83 -15.47
C GLY A 171 11.46 18.33 -15.74
N GLY A 172 11.49 17.92 -17.00
CA GLY A 172 11.42 16.51 -17.38
C GLY A 172 10.01 15.89 -17.32
N ASP A 173 9.92 14.60 -17.02
CA ASP A 173 8.64 13.90 -16.89
C ASP A 173 7.89 14.36 -15.63
N PRO A 174 6.67 14.90 -15.75
CA PRO A 174 5.93 15.49 -14.63
C PRO A 174 5.66 14.49 -13.49
N THR A 175 5.42 13.23 -13.82
CA THR A 175 5.16 12.17 -12.81
C THR A 175 6.41 11.89 -11.98
N THR A 176 7.58 11.82 -12.61
CA THR A 176 8.84 11.63 -11.90
C THR A 176 9.20 12.86 -11.08
N ALA A 177 9.03 14.07 -11.62
CA ALA A 177 9.31 15.31 -10.91
C ALA A 177 8.42 15.42 -9.66
N ARG A 178 7.13 15.11 -9.76
CA ARG A 178 6.21 15.08 -8.63
C ARG A 178 6.65 14.06 -7.57
N ALA A 179 7.00 12.84 -7.99
CA ALA A 179 7.43 11.79 -7.07
C ALA A 179 8.71 12.16 -6.31
N ILE A 180 9.67 12.84 -6.96
CA ILE A 180 10.89 13.34 -6.29
C ILE A 180 10.52 14.34 -5.19
N VAL A 181 9.60 15.26 -5.47
CA VAL A 181 9.13 16.24 -4.48
C VAL A 181 8.44 15.55 -3.31
N ASP A 182 7.51 14.65 -3.60
CA ASP A 182 6.73 13.94 -2.58
C ASP A 182 7.64 13.06 -1.69
N VAL A 183 8.59 12.31 -2.28
CA VAL A 183 9.56 11.48 -1.56
C VAL A 183 10.50 12.33 -0.68
N THR A 184 10.96 13.47 -1.21
CA THR A 184 11.83 14.39 -0.47
C THR A 184 11.10 15.06 0.69
N ALA A 185 9.89 15.57 0.46
CA ALA A 185 9.04 16.15 1.50
C ALA A 185 8.72 15.15 2.60
N LEU A 186 8.38 13.92 2.21
CA LEU A 186 8.06 12.84 3.14
C LEU A 186 9.28 12.49 4.02
N GLY A 187 10.46 12.34 3.45
CA GLY A 187 11.68 12.05 4.22
C GLY A 187 11.97 13.12 5.28
N ARG A 188 11.87 14.40 4.90
CA ARG A 188 12.03 15.53 5.83
C ARG A 188 10.95 15.54 6.92
N ALA A 189 9.70 15.30 6.56
CA ALA A 189 8.57 15.28 7.49
C ALA A 189 8.66 14.12 8.49
N ILE A 190 9.13 12.94 8.08
CA ILE A 190 9.36 11.79 8.99
C ILE A 190 10.42 12.14 10.04
N VAL A 191 11.54 12.75 9.64
CA VAL A 191 12.57 13.18 10.60
C VAL A 191 11.99 14.20 11.57
N HIS A 192 11.28 15.20 11.07
CA HIS A 192 10.69 16.24 11.92
C HIS A 192 9.65 15.69 12.90
N ALA A 193 8.77 14.81 12.44
CA ALA A 193 7.79 14.14 13.30
C ALA A 193 8.48 13.35 14.44
N ALA A 194 9.54 12.63 14.12
CA ALA A 194 10.34 11.88 15.08
C ALA A 194 11.04 12.80 16.10
N ASP A 195 11.56 13.95 15.65
CA ASP A 195 12.21 14.97 16.51
C ASP A 195 11.21 15.70 17.40
N LEU A 196 9.94 15.86 16.96
CA LEU A 196 8.85 16.36 17.81
C LEU A 196 8.42 15.33 18.88
N GLY A 197 8.99 14.12 18.87
CA GLY A 197 8.71 13.07 19.82
C GLY A 197 7.47 12.22 19.48
N ALA A 198 7.04 12.21 18.22
CA ALA A 198 5.95 11.34 17.81
C ALA A 198 6.33 9.86 17.97
N ARG A 199 5.51 9.11 18.70
CA ARG A 199 5.69 7.68 18.92
C ARG A 199 4.96 6.82 17.88
N VAL A 200 4.04 7.43 17.15
CA VAL A 200 3.37 6.86 15.97
C VAL A 200 3.42 7.92 14.87
N ILE A 201 3.83 7.52 13.68
CA ILE A 201 3.89 8.36 12.48
C ILE A 201 2.97 7.75 11.44
N THR A 202 1.87 8.43 11.14
CA THR A 202 0.86 8.02 10.15
C THR A 202 1.19 8.65 8.82
N VAL A 203 1.45 7.84 7.79
CA VAL A 203 1.64 8.30 6.42
C VAL A 203 0.44 7.86 5.59
N ALA A 204 -0.55 8.74 5.47
CA ALA A 204 -1.77 8.45 4.72
C ALA A 204 -1.68 8.89 3.26
N GLY A 205 -0.85 9.89 2.94
CA GLY A 205 -0.50 10.28 1.59
C GLY A 205 0.70 9.48 1.09
N ILE A 206 0.50 8.61 0.10
CA ILE A 206 1.55 7.75 -0.47
C ILE A 206 1.84 8.14 -1.92
N THR A 207 3.03 7.76 -2.39
CA THR A 207 3.45 7.93 -3.78
C THR A 207 3.63 6.55 -4.42
N CYS A 208 2.92 6.31 -5.54
CA CYS A 208 3.09 5.09 -6.31
C CYS A 208 4.02 5.31 -7.50
N LEU A 209 4.91 4.35 -7.72
CA LEU A 209 5.91 4.38 -8.78
C LEU A 209 5.93 3.04 -9.51
N PRO A 210 6.01 3.02 -10.85
CA PRO A 210 6.38 1.81 -11.57
C PRO A 210 7.73 1.29 -11.07
N ALA A 211 7.85 -0.02 -10.91
CA ALA A 211 9.06 -0.67 -10.37
C ALA A 211 10.34 -0.38 -11.18
N ASN A 212 10.19 -0.15 -12.47
CA ASN A 212 11.30 0.22 -13.37
C ASN A 212 11.65 1.72 -13.37
N ARG A 213 10.93 2.54 -12.60
CA ARG A 213 11.21 3.98 -12.50
C ARG A 213 12.18 4.25 -11.37
N ASN A 214 13.34 4.76 -11.71
CA ASN A 214 14.36 5.09 -10.73
C ASN A 214 14.10 6.49 -10.14
N VAL A 215 13.65 6.52 -8.88
CA VAL A 215 13.59 7.71 -8.03
C VAL A 215 14.46 7.42 -6.81
N ASP A 216 15.44 8.27 -6.56
CA ASP A 216 16.32 8.11 -5.40
C ASP A 216 15.51 8.23 -4.10
N GLN A 217 15.59 7.19 -3.29
CA GLN A 217 14.93 7.08 -2.00
C GLN A 217 15.93 6.89 -0.84
N GLY A 218 17.21 7.08 -1.07
CA GLY A 218 18.25 6.87 -0.05
C GLY A 218 18.04 7.74 1.19
N ALA A 219 17.76 9.03 1.00
CA ALA A 219 17.44 9.95 2.08
C ALA A 219 16.14 9.58 2.83
N LEU A 220 15.12 9.09 2.11
CA LEU A 220 13.89 8.59 2.73
C LEU A 220 14.16 7.34 3.57
N GLY A 221 14.94 6.39 3.05
CA GLY A 221 15.34 5.19 3.79
C GLY A 221 16.06 5.53 5.09
N ALA A 222 17.00 6.48 5.05
CA ALA A 222 17.69 6.98 6.23
C ALA A 222 16.72 7.65 7.24
N ALA A 223 15.75 8.44 6.76
CA ALA A 223 14.71 9.05 7.60
C ALA A 223 13.82 8.00 8.28
N ILE A 224 13.39 6.99 7.54
CA ILE A 224 12.57 5.88 8.05
C ILE A 224 13.34 5.12 9.14
N ARG A 225 14.60 4.75 8.87
CA ARG A 225 15.42 4.07 9.87
C ARG A 225 15.61 4.93 11.13
N TYR A 226 15.94 6.21 10.95
CA TYR A 226 16.09 7.16 12.05
C TYR A 226 14.83 7.21 12.93
N ALA A 227 13.64 7.36 12.32
CA ALA A 227 12.40 7.40 13.06
C ALA A 227 12.07 6.07 13.75
N ALA A 228 12.21 4.93 13.04
CA ALA A 228 11.82 3.63 13.56
C ALA A 228 12.83 3.04 14.55
N VAL A 229 14.13 3.25 14.36
CA VAL A 229 15.20 2.62 15.17
C VAL A 229 15.74 3.59 16.21
N ASP A 230 16.16 4.79 15.78
CA ASP A 230 16.86 5.72 16.68
C ASP A 230 15.87 6.51 17.56
N LYS A 231 14.66 6.79 17.06
CA LYS A 231 13.58 7.48 17.80
C LYS A 231 12.45 6.57 18.26
N ASP A 232 12.50 5.29 17.92
CA ASP A 232 11.54 4.27 18.32
C ASP A 232 10.08 4.66 17.99
N ALA A 233 9.82 5.19 16.81
CA ALA A 233 8.49 5.53 16.32
C ALA A 233 7.92 4.41 15.44
N VAL A 234 6.67 4.03 15.67
CA VAL A 234 5.91 3.12 14.77
C VAL A 234 5.49 3.90 13.55
N ILE A 235 5.95 3.50 12.37
CA ILE A 235 5.53 4.12 11.11
C ILE A 235 4.42 3.26 10.49
N VAL A 236 3.24 3.85 10.32
CA VAL A 236 2.07 3.21 9.71
C VAL A 236 1.77 3.90 8.38
N ALA A 237 1.68 3.17 7.29
CA ALA A 237 1.44 3.75 5.98
C ALA A 237 0.31 3.05 5.22
N ALA A 238 -0.42 3.82 4.42
CA ALA A 238 -1.41 3.29 3.50
C ALA A 238 -0.74 2.39 2.44
N ALA A 239 -1.33 1.23 2.13
CA ALA A 239 -0.78 0.32 1.13
C ALA A 239 -0.82 0.88 -0.28
N GLY A 240 -1.78 1.77 -0.55
CA GLY A 240 -2.05 2.34 -1.86
C GLY A 240 -3.40 1.89 -2.42
N ASN A 241 -3.95 2.70 -3.31
CA ASN A 241 -5.22 2.43 -3.96
C ASN A 241 -5.02 2.24 -5.47
N SER A 242 -5.49 1.13 -6.00
CA SER A 242 -5.49 0.86 -7.43
C SER A 242 -6.75 1.44 -8.10
N GLY A 243 -6.63 1.82 -9.39
CA GLY A 243 -7.74 2.36 -10.17
C GLY A 243 -8.14 3.80 -9.79
N ALA A 244 -9.31 4.24 -10.22
CA ALA A 244 -9.79 5.62 -10.07
C ALA A 244 -10.01 6.07 -8.61
N ALA A 245 -10.21 5.14 -7.69
CA ALA A 245 -10.41 5.43 -6.26
C ALA A 245 -9.16 5.97 -5.55
N GLY A 246 -8.00 5.98 -6.22
CA GLY A 246 -6.71 6.20 -5.56
C GLY A 246 -6.04 7.53 -5.75
N SER A 247 -6.51 8.36 -6.63
CA SER A 247 -5.69 9.48 -7.11
C SER A 247 -5.99 10.84 -6.48
N ALA A 248 -6.29 10.90 -5.19
CA ALA A 248 -6.26 12.21 -4.51
C ALA A 248 -4.85 12.85 -4.55
N SER A 249 -3.81 12.07 -4.83
CA SER A 249 -2.41 12.52 -5.00
C SER A 249 -1.90 12.41 -6.45
N GLY A 250 -2.74 12.12 -7.43
CA GLY A 250 -2.43 12.27 -8.85
C GLY A 250 -1.90 11.04 -9.58
N ALA A 251 -1.41 10.00 -8.94
CA ALA A 251 -0.99 8.76 -9.60
C ALA A 251 -1.74 7.55 -9.00
N ALA A 252 -2.54 6.88 -9.83
CA ALA A 252 -3.12 5.62 -9.42
C ALA A 252 -2.01 4.57 -9.24
N CYS A 253 -2.09 3.82 -8.14
CA CYS A 253 -1.25 2.66 -7.94
C CYS A 253 -1.70 1.51 -8.84
N GLU A 254 -0.74 0.74 -9.33
CA GLU A 254 -1.04 -0.55 -9.97
C GLU A 254 -0.89 -1.67 -8.96
N SER A 255 -1.88 -2.56 -8.91
CA SER A 255 -1.84 -3.68 -7.97
C SER A 255 -0.83 -4.72 -8.46
N ASN A 256 -0.01 -5.22 -7.53
CA ASN A 256 0.99 -6.23 -7.84
C ASN A 256 0.38 -7.65 -7.90
N PRO A 257 1.07 -8.59 -8.56
CA PRO A 257 0.70 -9.99 -8.51
C PRO A 257 0.64 -10.51 -7.06
N LEU A 258 -0.27 -11.43 -6.83
CA LEU A 258 -0.41 -12.09 -5.53
C LEU A 258 0.78 -13.02 -5.24
N THR A 259 0.76 -13.65 -4.07
CA THR A 259 1.76 -14.66 -3.67
C THR A 259 1.93 -15.74 -4.73
N ASP A 260 3.17 -16.15 -4.98
CA ASP A 260 3.49 -17.24 -5.92
C ASP A 260 3.89 -18.50 -5.12
N LEU A 261 2.98 -19.45 -5.05
CA LEU A 261 3.24 -20.74 -4.38
C LEU A 261 4.25 -21.62 -5.14
N GLY A 262 4.53 -21.30 -6.40
CA GLY A 262 5.54 -21.98 -7.21
C GLY A 262 6.97 -21.54 -6.91
N ARG A 263 7.15 -20.50 -6.07
CA ARG A 263 8.44 -19.94 -5.66
C ARG A 263 8.57 -19.96 -4.14
N PRO A 264 8.89 -21.10 -3.53
CA PRO A 264 8.97 -21.20 -2.07
C PRO A 264 10.06 -20.31 -1.45
N GLU A 265 11.07 -19.92 -2.22
CA GLU A 265 12.13 -18.98 -1.85
C GLU A 265 11.65 -17.51 -1.84
N ASP A 266 10.57 -17.19 -2.55
CA ASP A 266 9.96 -15.86 -2.58
C ASP A 266 8.43 -15.97 -2.39
N PRO A 267 7.97 -16.39 -1.23
CA PRO A 267 6.55 -16.66 -0.97
C PRO A 267 5.67 -15.42 -1.05
N ARG A 268 6.26 -14.22 -0.96
CA ARG A 268 5.57 -12.92 -1.09
C ARG A 268 5.67 -12.34 -2.50
N ASN A 269 6.35 -13.04 -3.43
CA ASN A 269 6.50 -12.65 -4.84
C ASN A 269 7.09 -11.25 -5.04
N TRP A 270 8.18 -10.94 -4.33
CA TRP A 270 8.94 -9.71 -4.55
C TRP A 270 9.45 -9.58 -5.98
N ALA A 271 9.90 -10.69 -6.56
CA ALA A 271 10.36 -10.74 -7.94
C ALA A 271 9.26 -10.38 -8.97
N GLY A 272 7.99 -10.48 -8.59
CA GLY A 272 6.86 -10.13 -9.44
C GLY A 272 6.35 -8.70 -9.28
N VAL A 273 6.99 -7.87 -8.46
CA VAL A 273 6.56 -6.49 -8.21
C VAL A 273 6.72 -5.62 -9.45
N THR A 274 5.64 -4.99 -9.88
CA THR A 274 5.58 -4.08 -11.04
C THR A 274 5.38 -2.62 -10.65
N SER A 275 4.86 -2.38 -9.45
CA SER A 275 4.61 -1.03 -8.90
C SER A 275 4.94 -1.00 -7.41
N VAL A 276 5.58 0.06 -6.93
CA VAL A 276 5.92 0.25 -5.52
C VAL A 276 5.11 1.37 -4.90
N SER A 277 4.69 1.17 -3.66
CA SER A 277 4.04 2.19 -2.83
C SER A 277 5.03 2.73 -1.80
N VAL A 278 5.34 4.01 -1.88
CA VAL A 278 6.28 4.70 -1.00
C VAL A 278 5.50 5.47 0.06
N PRO A 279 5.75 5.27 1.37
CA PRO A 279 6.85 4.51 1.98
C PRO A 279 6.52 3.05 2.31
N SER A 280 5.35 2.55 1.99
CA SER A 280 4.83 1.23 2.41
C SER A 280 5.78 0.05 2.12
N TRP A 281 6.55 0.11 1.03
CA TRP A 281 7.45 -0.98 0.64
C TRP A 281 8.73 -1.07 1.50
N TRP A 282 9.00 -0.07 2.38
CA TRP A 282 10.18 -0.02 3.24
C TRP A 282 10.07 -0.98 4.45
N GLN A 283 10.10 -2.27 4.18
CA GLN A 283 10.10 -3.31 5.19
C GLN A 283 11.51 -3.56 5.77
N PRO A 284 11.66 -3.84 7.07
CA PRO A 284 10.60 -4.11 8.07
C PRO A 284 10.13 -2.89 8.87
N TYR A 285 10.53 -1.67 8.50
CA TYR A 285 10.36 -0.47 9.33
C TYR A 285 8.95 0.14 9.28
N VAL A 286 8.20 -0.15 8.21
CA VAL A 286 6.88 0.44 7.95
C VAL A 286 5.79 -0.63 8.02
N LEU A 287 4.77 -0.41 8.84
CA LEU A 287 3.55 -1.22 8.84
C LEU A 287 2.61 -0.72 7.74
N SER A 288 2.58 -1.42 6.63
CA SER A 288 1.70 -1.11 5.52
C SER A 288 0.30 -1.67 5.74
N VAL A 289 -0.74 -0.87 5.46
CA VAL A 289 -2.14 -1.18 5.79
C VAL A 289 -2.99 -1.25 4.54
N GLY A 290 -3.57 -2.44 4.28
CA GLY A 290 -4.59 -2.68 3.27
C GLY A 290 -5.97 -2.25 3.73
N SER A 291 -6.92 -2.17 2.79
CA SER A 291 -8.30 -1.78 3.04
C SER A 291 -9.25 -2.98 3.05
N LEU A 292 -10.21 -2.97 3.98
CA LEU A 292 -11.31 -3.91 4.06
C LEU A 292 -12.65 -3.21 3.81
N THR A 293 -13.59 -3.96 3.24
CA THR A 293 -15.00 -3.58 3.16
C THR A 293 -15.68 -3.72 4.53
N PRO A 294 -16.89 -3.17 4.72
CA PRO A 294 -17.71 -3.43 5.91
C PRO A 294 -18.02 -4.92 6.18
N GLY A 295 -17.92 -5.76 5.15
CA GLY A 295 -18.08 -7.22 5.26
C GLY A 295 -16.79 -7.98 5.50
N ASP A 296 -15.72 -7.33 5.96
CA ASP A 296 -14.42 -7.93 6.27
C ASP A 296 -13.76 -8.64 5.06
N GLN A 297 -14.05 -8.15 3.85
CA GLN A 297 -13.39 -8.62 2.63
C GLN A 297 -12.38 -7.57 2.14
N PRO A 298 -11.32 -7.95 1.43
CA PRO A 298 -10.42 -6.98 0.84
C PRO A 298 -11.16 -6.02 -0.10
N SER A 299 -10.94 -4.72 0.07
CA SER A 299 -11.47 -3.72 -0.85
C SER A 299 -10.88 -3.91 -2.25
N LYS A 300 -11.71 -3.77 -3.28
CA LYS A 300 -11.29 -3.96 -4.68
C LYS A 300 -10.17 -3.03 -5.12
N PHE A 301 -10.08 -1.87 -4.49
CA PHE A 301 -9.06 -0.87 -4.80
C PHE A 301 -7.78 -1.03 -3.98
N THR A 302 -7.76 -1.91 -2.95
CA THR A 302 -6.54 -2.04 -2.13
C THR A 302 -5.38 -2.55 -2.99
N MET A 303 -4.27 -1.85 -2.97
CA MET A 303 -3.08 -2.24 -3.71
C MET A 303 -2.45 -3.47 -3.07
N ALA A 304 -2.31 -4.53 -3.84
CA ALA A 304 -1.56 -5.69 -3.42
C ALA A 304 -0.05 -5.43 -3.48
N GLY A 305 0.69 -5.95 -2.50
CA GLY A 305 2.15 -5.89 -2.48
C GLY A 305 2.74 -6.74 -1.36
N PRO A 306 3.98 -7.21 -1.54
CA PRO A 306 4.65 -8.09 -0.56
C PRO A 306 4.91 -7.40 0.79
N TRP A 307 4.75 -6.10 0.87
CA TRP A 307 4.91 -5.28 2.07
C TRP A 307 3.66 -5.16 2.94
N VAL A 308 2.47 -5.52 2.46
CA VAL A 308 1.24 -5.37 3.25
C VAL A 308 1.33 -6.20 4.52
N GLY A 309 1.23 -5.53 5.68
CA GLY A 309 1.40 -6.13 7.00
C GLY A 309 0.08 -6.51 7.65
N VAL A 310 -0.94 -5.65 7.55
CA VAL A 310 -2.26 -5.82 8.16
C VAL A 310 -3.31 -5.09 7.33
N ALA A 311 -4.59 -5.31 7.57
CA ALA A 311 -5.67 -4.56 6.96
C ALA A 311 -6.64 -4.00 8.01
N ALA A 312 -7.38 -2.94 7.64
CA ALA A 312 -8.41 -2.33 8.47
C ALA A 312 -9.54 -1.78 7.58
N PRO A 313 -10.70 -1.41 8.14
CA PRO A 313 -11.78 -0.81 7.36
C PRO A 313 -11.31 0.42 6.58
N GLY A 314 -11.68 0.50 5.30
CA GLY A 314 -11.35 1.63 4.43
C GLY A 314 -12.44 1.96 3.43
N GLU A 315 -13.66 1.45 3.64
CA GLU A 315 -14.87 1.81 2.91
C GLU A 315 -15.95 2.29 3.86
N ASP A 316 -16.90 3.04 3.34
CA ASP A 316 -18.02 3.64 4.10
C ASP A 316 -17.55 4.38 5.36
N ILE A 317 -16.50 5.16 5.21
CA ILE A 317 -15.86 5.85 6.32
C ILE A 317 -16.70 7.05 6.75
N VAL A 318 -16.92 7.12 8.07
CA VAL A 318 -17.43 8.30 8.77
C VAL A 318 -16.29 8.87 9.59
N SER A 319 -16.04 10.17 9.49
CA SER A 319 -15.01 10.84 10.29
C SER A 319 -15.24 12.35 10.42
N VAL A 320 -14.28 13.06 11.00
CA VAL A 320 -14.35 14.51 11.22
C VAL A 320 -14.20 15.25 9.90
N SER A 321 -15.06 16.24 9.67
CA SER A 321 -15.04 17.14 8.53
C SER A 321 -13.93 18.19 8.65
N ASN A 322 -13.35 18.59 7.51
CA ASN A 322 -12.45 19.75 7.44
C ASN A 322 -13.20 21.09 7.27
N ARG A 323 -14.53 21.12 7.47
CA ARG A 323 -15.31 22.36 7.44
C ARG A 323 -15.24 23.09 8.79
N ASP A 324 -15.66 24.35 8.78
CA ASP A 324 -15.58 25.24 9.96
C ASP A 324 -16.39 24.74 11.15
N ASP A 325 -17.48 24.02 10.91
CA ASP A 325 -18.35 23.46 11.95
C ASP A 325 -17.71 22.26 12.68
N GLY A 326 -16.66 21.64 12.10
CA GLY A 326 -15.99 20.49 12.68
C GLY A 326 -16.90 19.28 12.93
N GLY A 327 -18.03 19.21 12.22
CA GLY A 327 -18.97 18.10 12.28
C GLY A 327 -18.42 16.81 11.68
N LEU A 328 -19.31 15.83 11.50
CA LEU A 328 -18.97 14.59 10.82
C LEU A 328 -19.16 14.71 9.31
N ALA A 329 -18.42 13.90 8.58
CA ALA A 329 -18.57 13.73 7.14
C ALA A 329 -18.32 12.27 6.75
N ASN A 330 -18.95 11.84 5.66
CA ASN A 330 -18.75 10.53 5.05
C ASN A 330 -18.59 10.62 3.53
N GLY A 331 -18.49 11.84 2.98
CA GLY A 331 -18.36 12.08 1.56
C GLY A 331 -17.42 13.23 1.22
N VAL A 332 -16.85 13.15 0.05
CA VAL A 332 -16.03 14.19 -0.58
C VAL A 332 -16.60 14.51 -1.96
N PRO A 333 -16.69 15.81 -2.37
CA PRO A 333 -17.16 16.17 -3.69
C PRO A 333 -16.28 15.56 -4.80
N ASP A 334 -16.91 14.93 -5.76
CA ASP A 334 -16.29 14.47 -7.01
C ASP A 334 -16.17 15.61 -8.04
N GLN A 335 -15.79 15.28 -9.28
CA GLN A 335 -15.66 16.23 -10.38
C GLN A 335 -16.99 16.91 -10.77
N HIS A 336 -18.12 16.30 -10.41
CA HIS A 336 -19.47 16.80 -10.66
C HIS A 336 -20.08 17.49 -9.43
N GLN A 337 -19.26 17.74 -8.39
CA GLN A 337 -19.70 18.29 -7.10
C GLN A 337 -20.71 17.41 -6.36
N GLN A 338 -20.81 16.12 -6.72
CA GLN A 338 -21.60 15.14 -5.99
C GLN A 338 -20.75 14.49 -4.91
N LEU A 339 -21.35 14.24 -3.73
CA LEU A 339 -20.63 13.59 -2.66
C LEU A 339 -20.45 12.10 -2.94
N SER A 340 -19.21 11.68 -3.10
CA SER A 340 -18.79 10.29 -3.17
C SER A 340 -18.33 9.82 -1.78
N PRO A 341 -18.57 8.56 -1.39
CA PRO A 341 -18.16 8.04 -0.10
C PRO A 341 -16.66 8.20 0.17
N LEU A 342 -16.30 8.42 1.43
CA LEU A 342 -14.90 8.38 1.85
C LEU A 342 -14.41 6.94 1.82
N ILE A 343 -13.48 6.65 0.89
CA ILE A 343 -12.87 5.32 0.72
C ILE A 343 -11.37 5.45 0.51
N GLY A 344 -10.59 4.48 1.00
CA GLY A 344 -9.14 4.44 0.77
C GLY A 344 -8.34 3.75 1.87
N THR A 345 -7.18 3.22 1.50
CA THR A 345 -6.19 2.64 2.44
C THR A 345 -5.62 3.69 3.40
N SER A 346 -5.73 4.98 3.10
CA SER A 346 -5.38 6.09 4.00
C SER A 346 -6.22 6.09 5.28
N TYR A 347 -7.51 5.82 5.17
CA TYR A 347 -8.40 5.72 6.32
C TYR A 347 -8.11 4.45 7.14
N ALA A 348 -7.87 3.33 6.47
CA ALA A 348 -7.42 2.09 7.12
C ALA A 348 -6.12 2.31 7.92
N ALA A 349 -5.15 3.05 7.37
CA ALA A 349 -3.92 3.41 8.06
C ALA A 349 -4.19 4.31 9.29
N GLY A 350 -5.17 5.21 9.21
CA GLY A 350 -5.64 6.00 10.36
C GLY A 350 -6.11 5.12 11.51
N TYR A 351 -6.97 4.15 11.26
CA TYR A 351 -7.42 3.20 12.27
C TYR A 351 -6.26 2.42 12.91
N VAL A 352 -5.36 1.86 12.10
CA VAL A 352 -4.21 1.11 12.61
C VAL A 352 -3.25 2.00 13.40
N SER A 353 -3.11 3.27 13.04
CA SER A 353 -2.32 4.24 13.81
C SER A 353 -2.93 4.51 15.18
N GLY A 354 -4.26 4.59 15.26
CA GLY A 354 -4.98 4.64 16.53
C GLY A 354 -4.71 3.40 17.39
N VAL A 355 -4.76 2.19 16.78
CA VAL A 355 -4.43 0.94 17.49
C VAL A 355 -2.97 0.94 17.98
N ALA A 356 -2.03 1.41 17.16
CA ALA A 356 -0.63 1.54 17.57
C ALA A 356 -0.47 2.49 18.77
N ALA A 357 -1.23 3.59 18.82
CA ALA A 357 -1.25 4.49 19.97
C ALA A 357 -1.85 3.84 21.23
N LEU A 358 -2.93 3.03 21.09
CA LEU A 358 -3.48 2.26 22.20
C LEU A 358 -2.43 1.28 22.77
N VAL A 359 -1.76 0.52 21.90
CA VAL A 359 -0.72 -0.46 22.28
C VAL A 359 0.45 0.22 22.98
N ARG A 360 0.96 1.32 22.41
CA ARG A 360 2.03 2.12 22.99
C ARG A 360 1.70 2.67 24.37
N SER A 361 0.47 3.11 24.57
CA SER A 361 0.00 3.64 25.86
C SER A 361 -0.08 2.53 26.92
N LYS A 362 -0.54 1.33 26.54
CA LYS A 362 -0.68 0.20 27.44
C LYS A 362 0.64 -0.50 27.73
N TYR A 363 1.53 -0.59 26.75
CA TYR A 363 2.81 -1.33 26.82
C TYR A 363 3.96 -0.38 26.46
N PRO A 364 4.30 0.58 27.33
CA PRO A 364 5.31 1.61 27.04
C PRO A 364 6.72 1.04 26.88
N GLU A 365 6.96 -0.18 27.35
CA GLU A 365 8.22 -0.91 27.24
C GLU A 365 8.46 -1.52 25.85
N LEU A 366 7.41 -1.69 25.03
CA LEU A 366 7.56 -2.26 23.70
C LEU A 366 8.21 -1.24 22.76
N ASN A 367 9.23 -1.67 22.03
CA ASN A 367 9.78 -0.88 20.94
C ASN A 367 8.89 -0.91 19.69
N ALA A 368 9.20 -0.08 18.67
CA ALA A 368 8.41 0.05 17.46
C ALA A 368 8.19 -1.29 16.74
N THR A 369 9.23 -2.12 16.63
CA THR A 369 9.16 -3.44 15.99
C THR A 369 8.24 -4.39 16.78
N ASP A 370 8.30 -4.38 18.11
CA ASP A 370 7.44 -5.22 18.94
C ASP A 370 5.99 -4.78 18.93
N VAL A 371 5.71 -3.47 18.81
CA VAL A 371 4.35 -2.95 18.57
C VAL A 371 3.80 -3.45 17.24
N ILE A 372 4.58 -3.35 16.16
CA ILE A 372 4.19 -3.86 14.83
C ILE A 372 3.93 -5.37 14.91
N ARG A 373 4.86 -6.12 15.52
CA ARG A 373 4.71 -7.57 15.73
C ARG A 373 3.44 -7.90 16.51
N ARG A 374 3.13 -7.13 17.56
CA ARG A 374 1.93 -7.34 18.36
C ARG A 374 0.66 -7.12 17.54
N ILE A 375 0.56 -6.02 16.82
CA ILE A 375 -0.58 -5.72 15.95
C ILE A 375 -0.80 -6.81 14.90
N THR A 376 0.27 -7.26 14.25
CA THR A 376 0.18 -8.29 13.20
C THR A 376 -0.10 -9.68 13.77
N ALA A 377 0.45 -10.03 14.93
CA ALA A 377 0.25 -11.34 15.56
C ALA A 377 -1.16 -11.51 16.17
N THR A 378 -1.86 -10.43 16.45
CA THR A 378 -3.22 -10.43 17.01
C THR A 378 -4.31 -10.14 15.98
N ALA A 379 -3.92 -9.90 14.72
CA ALA A 379 -4.86 -9.75 13.60
C ALA A 379 -5.63 -11.08 13.36
N HIS A 380 -6.84 -10.97 12.85
CA HIS A 380 -7.71 -12.11 12.62
C HIS A 380 -8.13 -12.22 11.14
N ASN A 381 -8.77 -13.31 10.77
CA ASN A 381 -9.26 -13.58 9.40
C ASN A 381 -8.17 -13.53 8.31
N GLY A 382 -6.90 -13.61 8.70
CA GLY A 382 -5.79 -13.73 7.76
C GLY A 382 -5.67 -15.14 7.20
N ALA A 383 -5.00 -15.24 6.05
CA ALA A 383 -4.57 -16.54 5.52
C ALA A 383 -3.51 -17.18 6.44
N ARG A 384 -3.26 -18.48 6.29
CA ARG A 384 -2.22 -19.21 7.04
C ARG A 384 -0.81 -18.63 6.86
N THR A 385 -0.58 -17.98 5.72
CA THR A 385 0.62 -17.20 5.40
C THR A 385 0.19 -15.76 5.13
N PRO A 386 1.00 -14.74 5.51
CA PRO A 386 0.64 -13.35 5.24
C PRO A 386 0.27 -13.12 3.78
N SER A 387 -0.88 -12.50 3.55
CA SER A 387 -1.40 -12.18 2.21
C SER A 387 -0.78 -10.89 1.68
N ASN A 388 -0.55 -10.81 0.35
CA ASN A 388 -0.15 -9.56 -0.29
C ASN A 388 -1.27 -8.49 -0.35
N VAL A 389 -2.48 -8.83 0.09
CA VAL A 389 -3.64 -7.93 0.07
C VAL A 389 -4.01 -7.44 1.47
N VAL A 390 -4.05 -8.37 2.44
CA VAL A 390 -4.48 -8.08 3.82
C VAL A 390 -3.40 -8.35 4.87
N GLY A 391 -2.21 -8.74 4.46
CA GLY A 391 -1.12 -9.06 5.39
C GLY A 391 -1.50 -10.21 6.33
N ALA A 392 -1.43 -9.96 7.62
CA ALA A 392 -1.80 -10.89 8.69
C ALA A 392 -3.34 -10.98 8.90
N GLY A 393 -4.12 -10.14 8.23
CA GLY A 393 -5.58 -10.09 8.37
C GLY A 393 -6.10 -8.77 8.90
N ALA A 394 -7.33 -8.75 9.39
CA ALA A 394 -7.97 -7.59 9.97
C ALA A 394 -7.36 -7.23 11.33
N VAL A 395 -7.09 -5.96 11.56
CA VAL A 395 -6.61 -5.47 12.86
C VAL A 395 -7.67 -5.66 13.94
N ASP A 396 -7.26 -6.13 15.12
CA ASP A 396 -8.12 -6.31 16.29
C ASP A 396 -7.57 -5.47 17.47
N PRO A 397 -8.20 -4.33 17.79
CA PRO A 397 -7.75 -3.48 18.89
C PRO A 397 -7.79 -4.19 20.24
N VAL A 398 -8.81 -4.99 20.50
CA VAL A 398 -9.01 -5.68 21.78
C VAL A 398 -7.97 -6.79 21.94
N ALA A 399 -7.79 -7.63 20.93
CA ALA A 399 -6.78 -8.68 20.95
C ALA A 399 -5.36 -8.08 21.07
N ALA A 400 -5.07 -6.98 20.36
CA ALA A 400 -3.79 -6.28 20.49
C ALA A 400 -3.51 -5.79 21.91
N LEU A 401 -4.55 -5.47 22.68
CA LEU A 401 -4.42 -5.01 24.06
C LEU A 401 -4.48 -6.13 25.10
N THR A 402 -5.01 -7.29 24.79
CA THR A 402 -5.34 -8.31 25.82
C THR A 402 -4.60 -9.63 25.66
N TRP A 403 -4.23 -10.02 24.45
CA TRP A 403 -3.60 -11.32 24.24
C TRP A 403 -2.19 -11.38 24.84
N GLN A 404 -1.87 -12.53 25.43
CA GLN A 404 -0.51 -12.83 25.88
C GLN A 404 0.26 -13.42 24.70
N LEU A 405 1.21 -12.66 24.19
CA LEU A 405 2.10 -13.14 23.14
C LEU A 405 3.38 -13.73 23.76
N PRO A 406 3.93 -14.79 23.17
CA PRO A 406 5.27 -15.26 23.56
C PRO A 406 6.28 -14.12 23.45
N ALA A 407 7.25 -14.10 24.37
CA ALA A 407 8.38 -13.17 24.28
C ALA A 407 9.04 -13.28 22.91
N ALA A 408 9.45 -12.16 22.34
CA ALA A 408 10.20 -12.17 21.09
C ALA A 408 11.50 -12.95 21.33
N THR A 409 11.60 -14.14 20.76
CA THR A 409 12.90 -14.77 20.59
C THR A 409 13.56 -14.05 19.42
N HIS A 410 14.67 -13.37 19.67
CA HIS A 410 15.48 -12.73 18.63
C HIS A 410 16.18 -13.74 17.70
N ASP A 411 15.85 -15.02 17.84
CA ASP A 411 16.24 -16.04 16.88
C ASP A 411 15.29 -15.99 15.68
N ASP A 412 15.79 -15.50 14.58
CA ASP A 412 15.15 -15.43 13.25
C ASP A 412 14.85 -16.84 12.65
N LYS A 413 14.96 -17.84 13.44
CA LYS A 413 14.57 -19.22 13.15
C LYS A 413 13.15 -19.46 13.69
N SER A 414 12.14 -18.90 13.00
CA SER A 414 10.82 -19.54 13.06
C SER A 414 11.03 -21.04 12.91
N PRO A 415 10.54 -21.88 13.80
CA PRO A 415 10.59 -23.31 13.58
C PRO A 415 9.85 -23.60 12.29
N VAL A 416 10.60 -23.73 11.21
CA VAL A 416 10.05 -24.20 9.93
C VAL A 416 9.55 -25.60 10.25
N LYS A 417 8.25 -25.71 10.47
CA LYS A 417 7.60 -27.00 10.56
C LYS A 417 7.78 -27.60 9.17
N HIS A 418 8.79 -28.47 9.02
CA HIS A 418 8.95 -29.26 7.81
C HIS A 418 7.69 -30.10 7.66
N VAL A 419 6.71 -29.60 6.91
CA VAL A 419 5.64 -30.42 6.37
C VAL A 419 6.35 -31.29 5.34
N ALA A 420 6.29 -32.61 5.53
CA ALA A 420 6.82 -33.55 4.55
C ALA A 420 6.29 -33.15 3.17
N ALA A 421 7.18 -33.02 2.20
CA ALA A 421 6.77 -32.71 0.84
C ALA A 421 5.68 -33.69 0.42
N PRO A 422 4.60 -33.22 -0.26
CA PRO A 422 3.61 -34.12 -0.84
C PRO A 422 4.36 -35.20 -1.65
N PRO A 423 3.91 -36.47 -1.60
CA PRO A 423 4.53 -37.51 -2.40
C PRO A 423 4.62 -37.04 -3.85
N GLU A 424 5.77 -37.26 -4.47
CA GLU A 424 6.00 -36.88 -5.86
C GLU A 424 4.81 -37.37 -6.70
N PRO A 425 4.22 -36.47 -7.53
CA PRO A 425 3.13 -36.88 -8.39
C PRO A 425 3.61 -38.03 -9.27
N ALA A 426 2.81 -39.10 -9.35
CA ALA A 426 3.12 -40.26 -10.17
C ALA A 426 3.58 -39.82 -11.57
N PRO A 427 4.64 -40.40 -12.14
CA PRO A 427 5.21 -39.97 -13.40
C PRO A 427 4.11 -39.87 -14.46
N LYS A 428 3.89 -38.68 -14.96
CA LYS A 428 2.87 -38.43 -15.99
C LYS A 428 3.20 -39.32 -17.20
N SER A 429 2.26 -40.18 -17.58
CA SER A 429 2.37 -41.01 -18.77
C SER A 429 2.81 -40.14 -19.96
N SER A 430 3.91 -40.54 -20.61
CA SER A 430 4.38 -39.88 -21.86
C SER A 430 3.51 -40.23 -23.07
N LEU A 431 2.58 -41.16 -22.93
CA LEU A 431 1.66 -41.60 -24.00
C LEU A 431 0.93 -40.44 -24.72
N PRO A 432 0.31 -39.46 -24.01
CA PRO A 432 -0.35 -38.35 -24.71
C PRO A 432 0.62 -37.52 -25.58
N ARG A 433 1.86 -37.34 -25.14
CA ARG A 433 2.89 -36.62 -25.90
C ARG A 433 3.34 -37.42 -27.12
N ILE A 434 3.58 -38.71 -26.97
CA ILE A 434 3.95 -39.59 -28.06
C ILE A 434 2.84 -39.66 -29.13
N VAL A 435 1.58 -39.73 -28.71
CA VAL A 435 0.44 -39.72 -29.64
C VAL A 435 0.31 -38.37 -30.35
N ALA A 436 0.48 -37.26 -29.65
CA ALA A 436 0.41 -35.94 -30.25
C ALA A 436 1.54 -35.70 -31.26
N PHE A 437 2.78 -35.95 -30.88
CA PHE A 437 3.93 -35.75 -31.80
C PHE A 437 3.99 -36.79 -32.91
N GLY A 438 3.70 -38.05 -32.62
CA GLY A 438 3.65 -39.12 -33.61
C GLY A 438 2.53 -38.91 -34.62
N GLY A 439 1.33 -38.53 -34.14
CA GLY A 439 0.18 -38.22 -34.98
C GLY A 439 0.44 -37.02 -35.91
N THR A 440 1.06 -35.96 -35.38
CA THR A 440 1.41 -34.77 -36.17
C THR A 440 2.46 -35.11 -37.24
N ALA A 441 3.48 -35.90 -36.89
CA ALA A 441 4.49 -36.34 -37.84
C ALA A 441 3.90 -37.23 -38.97
N ALA A 442 3.00 -38.14 -38.63
CA ALA A 442 2.29 -38.99 -39.59
C ALA A 442 1.40 -38.19 -40.54
N LEU A 443 0.68 -37.18 -40.02
CA LEU A 443 -0.10 -36.24 -40.83
C LEU A 443 0.73 -35.41 -41.79
N LEU A 444 1.83 -34.89 -41.35
CA LEU A 444 2.76 -34.15 -42.19
C LEU A 444 3.34 -35.03 -43.30
N LEU A 445 3.72 -36.27 -42.97
CA LEU A 445 4.20 -37.24 -43.96
C LEU A 445 3.11 -37.57 -45.00
N ALA A 446 1.89 -37.78 -44.58
CA ALA A 446 0.73 -38.03 -45.47
C ALA A 446 0.48 -36.84 -46.42
N VAL A 447 0.58 -35.62 -45.93
CA VAL A 447 0.41 -34.39 -46.75
C VAL A 447 1.57 -34.29 -47.80
N VAL A 448 2.80 -34.55 -47.38
CA VAL A 448 3.94 -34.52 -48.30
C VAL A 448 3.83 -35.62 -49.40
N VAL A 449 3.42 -36.82 -49.03
CA VAL A 449 3.16 -37.93 -49.97
C VAL A 449 2.03 -37.57 -50.93
N ALA A 450 0.91 -37.05 -50.42
CA ALA A 450 -0.22 -36.63 -51.26
C ALA A 450 0.20 -35.50 -52.21
N ALA A 451 0.97 -34.53 -51.75
CA ALA A 451 1.52 -33.46 -52.60
C ALA A 451 2.48 -33.98 -53.69
N ALA A 452 3.31 -34.98 -53.33
CA ALA A 452 4.21 -35.61 -54.30
C ALA A 452 3.47 -36.43 -55.36
N ILE A 453 2.43 -37.13 -54.99
CA ILE A 453 1.57 -37.91 -55.92
C ILE A 453 0.80 -36.96 -56.85
N THR A 454 0.25 -35.88 -56.34
CA THR A 454 -0.45 -34.89 -57.14
C THR A 454 0.48 -34.14 -58.07
N ALA A 455 1.70 -33.85 -57.68
CA ALA A 455 2.72 -33.24 -58.52
C ALA A 455 3.17 -34.16 -59.66
N ARG A 456 3.30 -35.51 -59.39
CA ARG A 456 3.59 -36.49 -60.40
C ARG A 456 2.46 -36.63 -61.47
N ARG A 457 1.20 -36.75 -61.00
CA ARG A 457 0.03 -36.79 -61.86
C ARG A 457 -0.12 -35.57 -62.77
N ARG A 458 0.21 -34.39 -62.28
CA ARG A 458 0.22 -33.14 -63.05
C ARG A 458 1.31 -33.14 -64.13
N LYS A 459 2.47 -33.76 -63.90
CA LYS A 459 3.52 -33.89 -64.90
C LYS A 459 3.17 -34.88 -66.00
N GLU A 460 2.46 -35.96 -65.68
CA GLU A 460 2.00 -36.98 -66.67
C GLU A 460 0.82 -36.49 -67.51
N ALA A 461 0.08 -35.50 -67.03
CA ALA A 461 -1.04 -34.91 -67.82
C ALA A 461 -0.62 -33.73 -68.75
N THR A 462 0.68 -33.36 -68.72
CA THR A 462 1.25 -32.30 -69.57
C THR A 462 2.29 -32.81 -70.56
N LEU A 463 2.42 -34.15 -70.73
CA LEU A 463 3.06 -34.83 -71.80
C LEU A 463 2.01 -35.48 -72.74
#